data_049e14cb925614e0cdc1c9af1d8c2d46
#
_entry.id   049e14cb925614e0cdc1c9af1d8c2d46
#
_cell.length_a   1.000
_cell.length_b   1.000
_cell.length_c   1.000
_cell.angle_alpha   90.00
_cell.angle_beta   90.00
_cell.angle_gamma   90.00
#
_symmetry.space_group_name_H-M   'P 1'
#
loop_
_entity.id
_entity.type
_entity.pdbx_description
1 polymer ?
#
loop_
_entity_poly.entity_id
_entity_poly.type
_entity_poly.pdbx_seq_one_letter_code
_entity_poly.pdbx_strand_id
1 'polypeptide(L)' 'MFEHFFQCPYCWEEISMILDPVDGRQVYVEDCEVCCNPIEVDYRIESSEIVDFEAREIGQ' A
#
# COMPACT_ATOMS: atom_id res chain seq x y z
N MET A 1 -14.28 -0.08 -0.06
CA MET A 1 -12.93 -0.61 -0.35
C MET A 1 -12.61 -0.42 -1.82
N PHE A 2 -11.36 -0.17 -2.13
CA PHE A 2 -10.94 -0.04 -3.52
C PHE A 2 -9.54 -0.61 -3.67
N GLU A 3 -9.23 -0.97 -4.92
CA GLU A 3 -7.95 -1.55 -5.26
C GLU A 3 -7.02 -0.45 -5.73
N HIS A 4 -5.83 -0.42 -5.16
CA HIS A 4 -4.79 0.56 -5.52
C HIS A 4 -3.59 -0.16 -6.09
N PHE A 5 -3.16 0.24 -7.27
CA PHE A 5 -2.01 -0.35 -7.94
C PHE A 5 -0.77 0.48 -7.67
N PHE A 6 0.33 -0.19 -7.40
CA PHE A 6 1.60 0.47 -7.17
C PHE A 6 2.74 -0.51 -7.43
N GLN A 7 3.95 0.01 -7.46
CA GLN A 7 5.14 -0.80 -7.74
C GLN A 7 5.75 -1.28 -6.43
N CYS A 8 6.03 -2.57 -6.36
CA CYS A 8 6.64 -3.17 -5.16
C CYS A 8 8.05 -2.60 -4.97
N PRO A 9 8.39 -2.14 -3.77
CA PRO A 9 9.73 -1.58 -3.54
C PRO A 9 10.84 -2.62 -3.49
N TYR A 10 10.49 -3.91 -3.47
CA TYR A 10 11.50 -4.98 -3.46
C TYR A 10 11.75 -5.53 -4.86
N CYS A 11 10.68 -5.96 -5.53
CA CYS A 11 10.83 -6.64 -6.82
C CYS A 11 10.47 -5.79 -8.02
N TRP A 12 9.94 -4.58 -7.81
CA TRP A 12 9.59 -3.60 -8.84
C TRP A 12 8.46 -4.04 -9.77
N GLU A 13 7.76 -5.11 -9.42
CA GLU A 13 6.58 -5.53 -10.17
C GLU A 13 5.37 -4.71 -9.75
N GLU A 14 4.46 -4.48 -10.68
CA GLU A 14 3.21 -3.80 -10.36
C GLU A 14 2.31 -4.76 -9.58
N ILE A 15 1.87 -4.32 -8.42
CA ILE A 15 0.99 -5.10 -7.56
C ILE A 15 -0.18 -4.21 -7.15
N SER A 16 -1.16 -4.81 -6.50
CA SER A 16 -2.30 -4.06 -6.00
C SER A 16 -2.65 -4.50 -4.60
N MET A 17 -3.29 -3.61 -3.88
CA MET A 17 -3.79 -3.88 -2.55
C MET A 17 -5.18 -3.29 -2.41
N ILE A 18 -5.98 -3.94 -1.56
CA ILE A 18 -7.32 -3.45 -1.25
C ILE A 18 -7.20 -2.51 -0.07
N LEU A 19 -7.65 -1.29 -0.25
CA LEU A 19 -7.57 -0.26 0.77
C LEU A 19 -8.97 0.12 1.24
N ASP A 20 -9.11 0.36 2.54
CA ASP A 20 -10.37 0.82 3.11
C ASP A 20 -10.50 2.32 2.89
N PRO A 21 -11.63 2.82 2.39
CA PRO A 21 -11.83 4.24 2.15
C PRO A 21 -12.27 4.98 3.42
N VAL A 22 -11.53 4.78 4.49
CA VAL A 22 -11.80 5.44 5.77
C VAL A 22 -10.95 6.70 5.85
N ASP A 23 -11.57 7.84 6.11
CA ASP A 23 -10.87 9.10 6.22
C ASP A 23 -9.79 9.01 7.29
N GLY A 24 -8.64 9.62 7.01
CA GLY A 24 -7.53 9.65 7.92
C GLY A 24 -6.36 8.83 7.41
N ARG A 25 -5.33 8.77 8.22
CA ARG A 25 -4.09 8.06 7.88
C ARG A 25 -4.17 6.62 8.35
N GLN A 26 -3.76 5.71 7.47
CA GLN A 26 -3.71 4.29 7.76
C GLN A 26 -2.31 3.78 7.49
N VAL A 27 -1.84 2.89 8.35
CA VAL A 27 -0.54 2.25 8.18
C VAL A 27 -0.72 0.75 8.37
N TYR A 28 -0.35 -0.02 7.33
CA TYR A 28 -0.48 -1.47 7.36
C TYR A 28 0.80 -2.12 6.89
N VAL A 29 0.97 -3.38 7.25
CA VAL A 29 2.02 -4.21 6.68
C VAL A 29 1.35 -5.30 5.86
N GLU A 30 1.67 -5.37 4.58
CA GLU A 30 1.11 -6.35 3.66
C GLU A 30 2.24 -7.01 2.89
N ASP A 31 2.06 -8.28 2.54
CA ASP A 31 3.06 -8.99 1.76
C ASP A 31 2.87 -8.70 0.28
N CYS A 32 4.00 -8.58 -0.43
CA CYS A 32 3.96 -8.48 -1.88
C CYS A 32 3.43 -9.80 -2.46
N GLU A 33 2.51 -9.71 -3.41
CA GLU A 33 1.92 -10.89 -4.01
C GLU A 33 2.87 -11.62 -4.98
N VAL A 34 4.00 -11.02 -5.29
CA VAL A 34 4.99 -11.61 -6.20
C VAL A 34 6.19 -12.14 -5.43
N CYS A 35 6.83 -11.31 -4.63
CA CYS A 35 8.06 -11.70 -3.92
C CYS A 35 7.82 -12.07 -2.46
N CYS A 36 6.62 -11.88 -1.95
CA CYS A 36 6.21 -12.24 -0.59
C CYS A 36 7.00 -11.54 0.52
N ASN A 37 7.63 -10.43 0.22
CA ASN A 37 8.31 -9.63 1.24
C ASN A 37 7.34 -8.64 1.86
N PRO A 38 7.49 -8.35 3.17
CA PRO A 38 6.57 -7.43 3.84
C PRO A 38 6.81 -5.99 3.41
N ILE A 39 5.73 -5.30 3.11
CA ILE A 39 5.76 -3.90 2.68
C ILE A 39 4.94 -3.10 3.67
N GLU A 40 5.50 -2.01 4.18
CA GLU A 40 4.73 -1.09 5.00
C GLU A 40 4.03 -0.10 4.08
N VAL A 41 2.71 -0.10 4.15
CA VAL A 41 1.87 0.77 3.33
C VAL A 41 1.31 1.86 4.23
N ASP A 42 1.58 3.11 3.86
CA ASP A 42 1.14 4.28 4.60
C ASP A 42 0.35 5.14 3.63
N TYR A 43 -0.92 5.37 3.94
CA TYR A 43 -1.75 6.16 3.04
C TYR A 43 -2.74 7.01 3.82
N ARG A 44 -3.21 8.07 3.19
CA ARG A 44 -4.19 8.95 3.77
C ARG A 44 -5.35 9.16 2.81
N ILE A 45 -6.55 9.09 3.35
CA ILE A 45 -7.79 9.23 2.60
C ILE A 45 -8.50 10.49 3.08
N GLU A 46 -8.97 11.29 2.12
CA GLU A 46 -9.82 12.44 2.41
C GLU A 46 -10.94 12.48 1.38
N SER A 47 -12.17 12.57 1.86
CA SER A 47 -13.36 12.59 0.99
C SER A 47 -13.39 11.39 0.05
N SER A 48 -13.06 10.23 0.56
CA SER A 48 -13.06 8.96 -0.17
C SER A 48 -12.03 8.90 -1.30
N GLU A 49 -11.01 9.76 -1.23
CA GLU A 49 -9.94 9.76 -2.24
C GLU A 49 -8.60 9.62 -1.55
N ILE A 50 -7.67 8.92 -2.21
CA ILE A 50 -6.30 8.84 -1.72
C ILE A 50 -5.61 10.14 -2.04
N VAL A 51 -5.18 10.85 -1.00
CA VAL A 51 -4.42 12.09 -1.17
C VAL A 51 -2.95 11.88 -0.93
N ASP A 52 -2.57 10.73 -0.34
CA ASP A 52 -1.18 10.41 -0.06
C ASP A 52 -1.03 8.90 -0.01
N PHE A 53 0.06 8.39 -0.55
CA PHE A 53 0.34 6.96 -0.55
C PHE A 53 1.84 6.72 -0.59
N GLU A 54 2.31 5.80 0.25
CA GLU A 54 3.70 5.44 0.28
C GLU A 54 3.83 3.96 0.61
N ALA A 55 4.69 3.26 -0.11
CA ALA A 55 5.00 1.86 0.16
C ALA A 55 6.50 1.77 0.42
N ARG A 56 6.87 1.18 1.54
CA ARG A 56 8.25 1.14 1.99
C ARG A 56 8.70 -0.27 2.30
N GLU A 57 9.99 -0.51 2.06
CA GLU A 57 10.65 -1.72 2.55
C GLU A 57 10.85 -1.57 4.05
N ILE A 58 10.57 -2.63 4.81
CA ILE A 58 10.76 -2.59 6.26
C ILE A 58 11.87 -3.52 6.71
N GLY A 59 12.70 -3.90 5.77
CA GLY A 59 13.90 -4.66 6.08
C GLY A 59 13.66 -6.16 6.20
N GLN A 60 14.50 -6.92 5.60
CA GLN A 60 14.53 -8.37 5.68
C GLN A 60 15.89 -8.82 6.11
#